data_51086802e790ea84dcb50662d3bb3b44
#
_entry.id   51086802e790ea84dcb50662d3bb3b44
#
_cell.length_a   1.000
_cell.length_b   1.000
_cell.length_c   1.000
_cell.angle_alpha   90.00
_cell.angle_beta   90.00
_cell.angle_gamma   90.00
#
_symmetry.space_group_name_H-M   'P 1'
#
loop_
_entity.id
_entity.type
_entity.pdbx_description
1 polymer ?
#
loop_
_entity_poly.entity_id
_entity_poly.type
_entity_poly.pdbx_seq_one_letter_code
_entity_poly.pdbx_strand_id
1 'polypeptide(L)'
;MKIDRKLFEAALQIAKKGISKKADITSKTLVEIKNSGISLVGMNDGMTVITNMPPNSFVFEETEEKKFLVEPSFMTDLLKQLPKSVTEVEFDATNGLVLRYEKSEFKLETIEGADMFPMPTKKGVDENFVTIEANDLRRMVRATAFVSVRKDDSVSVGQEAMKCLAIHCAKDDIKIYAANPYLFSSCLKTHENNGADFNVLIYAEDINEAINAFQNKEIQIFADDKFMYLAEDYTFISLRIVNAKELPINNTLKKIETNKDLTKVNVAKNLILGTIKRACLLSTDRKMIRILLKANKETNLLNIQGKSDRGSINEDIEAIIDGKDAEICFNGSYLLEVLNALDCENTEIRFDAADERTPMLVKNGDDEVVTDSTYAIALLKK
;
A
#
# COMPACT_ATOMS: atom_id res chain seq x y z
N MET A 1 -32.88 -16.58 7.59
CA MET A 1 -31.75 -16.64 6.66
C MET A 1 -30.57 -17.34 7.32
N LYS A 2 -30.05 -18.42 6.73
CA LYS A 2 -28.88 -19.15 7.22
C LYS A 2 -27.66 -18.77 6.42
N ILE A 3 -26.53 -18.58 7.08
CA ILE A 3 -25.28 -18.09 6.48
C ILE A 3 -24.11 -18.93 7.00
N ASP A 4 -23.16 -19.29 6.14
CA ASP A 4 -21.87 -19.85 6.57
C ASP A 4 -21.14 -18.85 7.45
N ARG A 5 -20.83 -19.25 8.68
CA ARG A 5 -20.20 -18.41 9.70
C ARG A 5 -18.83 -17.87 9.27
N LYS A 6 -17.98 -18.75 8.72
CA LYS A 6 -16.60 -18.36 8.36
C LYS A 6 -16.55 -17.43 7.17
N LEU A 7 -17.40 -17.70 6.17
CA LEU A 7 -17.49 -16.84 4.99
C LEU A 7 -18.08 -15.48 5.32
N PHE A 8 -19.07 -15.41 6.22
CA PHE A 8 -19.59 -14.13 6.71
C PHE A 8 -18.57 -13.35 7.54
N GLU A 9 -17.83 -14.04 8.43
CA GLU A 9 -16.71 -13.44 9.17
C GLU A 9 -15.64 -12.86 8.23
N ALA A 10 -15.25 -13.62 7.21
CA ALA A 10 -14.28 -13.15 6.21
C ALA A 10 -14.80 -11.93 5.43
N ALA A 11 -16.05 -11.94 4.99
CA ALA A 11 -16.68 -10.82 4.31
C ALA A 11 -16.75 -9.56 5.21
N LEU A 12 -17.06 -9.71 6.50
CA LEU A 12 -17.03 -8.61 7.48
C LEU A 12 -15.62 -8.01 7.61
N GLN A 13 -14.59 -8.86 7.66
CA GLN A 13 -13.20 -8.40 7.76
C GLN A 13 -12.76 -7.63 6.50
N ILE A 14 -13.21 -8.04 5.32
CA ILE A 14 -12.98 -7.35 4.06
C ILE A 14 -13.71 -6.00 4.07
N ALA A 15 -15.02 -5.97 4.32
CA ALA A 15 -15.81 -4.74 4.34
C ALA A 15 -15.32 -3.75 5.39
N LYS A 16 -14.83 -4.23 6.54
CA LYS A 16 -14.24 -3.41 7.60
C LYS A 16 -13.05 -2.56 7.12
N LYS A 17 -12.33 -2.96 6.07
CA LYS A 17 -11.24 -2.16 5.49
C LYS A 17 -11.71 -0.82 4.94
N GLY A 18 -12.96 -0.76 4.47
CA GLY A 18 -13.57 0.45 3.91
C GLY A 18 -14.18 1.41 4.94
N ILE A 19 -14.43 1.01 6.18
CA ILE A 19 -15.18 1.84 7.12
C ILE A 19 -14.45 3.13 7.55
N SER A 20 -15.23 4.14 7.92
CA SER A 20 -14.72 5.40 8.46
C SER A 20 -14.18 5.22 9.89
N LYS A 21 -13.13 5.97 10.23
CA LYS A 21 -12.65 6.13 11.60
C LYS A 21 -13.44 7.18 12.39
N LYS A 22 -14.29 7.97 11.72
CA LYS A 22 -15.18 8.94 12.36
C LYS A 22 -16.37 8.22 12.98
N ALA A 23 -16.89 8.75 14.07
CA ALA A 23 -18.06 8.19 14.75
C ALA A 23 -19.38 8.59 14.03
N ASP A 24 -19.58 8.12 12.81
CA ASP A 24 -20.75 8.33 11.99
C ASP A 24 -21.28 7.00 11.43
N ILE A 25 -22.32 7.04 10.61
CA ILE A 25 -22.95 5.86 10.02
C ILE A 25 -21.97 5.03 9.20
N THR A 26 -20.97 5.64 8.56
CA THR A 26 -19.96 4.96 7.74
C THR A 26 -18.88 4.25 8.58
N SER A 27 -18.90 4.41 9.91
CA SER A 27 -18.11 3.58 10.83
C SER A 27 -18.66 2.16 11.00
N LYS A 28 -19.84 1.90 10.44
CA LYS A 28 -20.53 0.61 10.45
C LYS A 28 -20.39 -0.07 9.09
N THR A 29 -20.70 -1.36 9.07
CA THR A 29 -20.82 -2.13 7.82
C THR A 29 -22.29 -2.30 7.50
N LEU A 30 -22.69 -1.91 6.30
CA LEU A 30 -24.02 -2.21 5.77
C LEU A 30 -24.04 -3.65 5.27
N VAL A 31 -25.02 -4.42 5.74
CA VAL A 31 -25.37 -5.73 5.19
C VAL A 31 -26.65 -5.55 4.36
N GLU A 32 -26.54 -5.84 3.07
CA GLU A 32 -27.66 -5.76 2.12
C GLU A 32 -28.00 -7.17 1.62
N ILE A 33 -29.22 -7.57 1.83
CA ILE A 33 -29.78 -8.87 1.39
C ILE A 33 -30.72 -8.59 0.25
N LYS A 34 -30.46 -9.23 -0.89
CA LYS A 34 -31.28 -9.17 -2.11
C LYS A 34 -31.51 -10.57 -2.64
N ASN A 35 -32.48 -10.72 -3.54
CA ASN A 35 -32.71 -11.98 -4.26
C ASN A 35 -31.44 -12.47 -5.00
N SER A 36 -30.54 -11.55 -5.38
CA SER A 36 -29.28 -11.85 -6.05
C SER A 36 -28.15 -12.27 -5.11
N GLY A 37 -28.30 -12.14 -3.78
CA GLY A 37 -27.27 -12.50 -2.81
C GLY A 37 -27.14 -11.53 -1.63
N ILE A 38 -26.10 -11.72 -0.86
CA ILE A 38 -25.75 -10.91 0.29
C ILE A 38 -24.50 -10.09 -0.03
N SER A 39 -24.59 -8.78 0.16
CA SER A 39 -23.47 -7.84 0.01
C SER A 39 -23.17 -7.17 1.35
N LEU A 40 -21.89 -7.01 1.65
CA LEU A 40 -21.41 -6.23 2.78
C LEU A 40 -20.68 -5.01 2.24
N VAL A 41 -21.00 -3.83 2.76
CA VAL A 41 -20.44 -2.56 2.29
C VAL A 41 -19.81 -1.81 3.46
N GLY A 42 -18.52 -1.50 3.31
CA GLY A 42 -17.80 -0.54 4.15
C GLY A 42 -17.37 0.67 3.33
N MET A 43 -17.46 1.87 3.90
CA MET A 43 -17.11 3.07 3.15
C MET A 43 -16.54 4.16 4.05
N ASN A 44 -15.65 4.98 3.48
CA ASN A 44 -15.16 6.23 4.05
C ASN A 44 -15.01 7.29 2.94
N ASP A 45 -14.44 8.43 3.28
CA ASP A 45 -14.29 9.57 2.36
C ASP A 45 -13.44 9.28 1.11
N GLY A 46 -12.53 8.30 1.18
CA GLY A 46 -11.58 7.96 0.11
C GLY A 46 -11.79 6.59 -0.54
N MET A 47 -12.52 5.69 0.12
CA MET A 47 -12.62 4.31 -0.30
C MET A 47 -14.02 3.73 -0.03
N THR A 48 -14.49 2.88 -0.95
CA THR A 48 -15.63 2.01 -0.73
C THR A 48 -15.23 0.57 -1.00
N VAL A 49 -15.58 -0.31 -0.10
CA VAL A 49 -15.38 -1.76 -0.22
C VAL A 49 -16.73 -2.44 -0.28
N ILE A 50 -16.99 -3.18 -1.34
CA ILE A 50 -18.15 -4.04 -1.49
C ILE A 50 -17.65 -5.47 -1.60
N THR A 51 -18.11 -6.35 -0.73
CA THR A 51 -17.86 -7.78 -0.86
C THR A 51 -19.17 -8.53 -0.89
N ASN A 52 -19.31 -9.42 -1.87
CA ASN A 52 -20.48 -10.27 -2.02
C ASN A 52 -20.15 -11.64 -1.40
N MET A 53 -21.13 -12.24 -0.76
CA MET A 53 -20.97 -13.61 -0.29
C MET A 53 -21.13 -14.59 -1.46
N PRO A 54 -20.30 -15.67 -1.50
CA PRO A 54 -20.45 -16.72 -2.53
C PRO A 54 -21.87 -17.34 -2.50
N PRO A 55 -22.47 -17.68 -3.64
CA PRO A 55 -23.85 -18.19 -3.71
C PRO A 55 -24.12 -19.42 -2.83
N ASN A 56 -23.13 -20.26 -2.58
CA ASN A 56 -23.26 -21.46 -1.76
C ASN A 56 -23.07 -21.23 -0.25
N SER A 57 -22.90 -19.96 0.18
CA SER A 57 -22.62 -19.61 1.57
C SER A 57 -23.84 -19.19 2.37
N PHE A 58 -25.03 -19.17 1.75
CA PHE A 58 -26.26 -18.76 2.41
C PHE A 58 -27.48 -19.47 1.82
N VAL A 59 -28.54 -19.57 2.64
CA VAL A 59 -29.86 -20.08 2.24
C VAL A 59 -30.94 -19.08 2.68
N PHE A 60 -31.76 -18.65 1.73
CA PHE A 60 -32.94 -17.82 2.00
C PHE A 60 -34.17 -18.71 2.20
N GLU A 61 -34.92 -18.44 3.25
CA GLU A 61 -36.24 -19.04 3.47
C GLU A 61 -37.39 -18.17 2.91
N GLU A 62 -37.13 -16.86 2.76
CA GLU A 62 -38.03 -15.86 2.19
C GLU A 62 -37.27 -14.84 1.35
N THR A 63 -37.92 -14.29 0.32
CA THR A 63 -37.30 -13.41 -0.71
C THR A 63 -37.48 -11.92 -0.41
N GLU A 64 -37.54 -11.50 0.85
CA GLU A 64 -37.60 -10.09 1.19
C GLU A 64 -36.22 -9.42 1.15
N GLU A 65 -36.14 -8.29 0.44
CA GLU A 65 -34.95 -7.44 0.49
C GLU A 65 -34.85 -6.78 1.87
N LYS A 66 -33.68 -6.90 2.50
CA LYS A 66 -33.42 -6.36 3.84
C LYS A 66 -32.08 -5.64 3.88
N LYS A 67 -32.03 -4.59 4.70
CA LYS A 67 -30.80 -3.84 4.97
C LYS A 67 -30.67 -3.63 6.48
N PHE A 68 -29.49 -3.83 6.99
CA PHE A 68 -29.17 -3.52 8.40
C PHE A 68 -27.70 -3.15 8.56
N LEU A 69 -27.41 -2.42 9.60
CA LEU A 69 -26.06 -2.04 9.97
C LEU A 69 -25.52 -2.96 11.07
N VAL A 70 -24.24 -3.27 10.99
CA VAL A 70 -23.53 -4.00 12.03
C VAL A 70 -22.27 -3.24 12.45
N GLU A 71 -21.91 -3.38 13.72
CA GLU A 71 -20.59 -3.01 14.20
C GLU A 71 -19.62 -4.13 13.80
N PRO A 72 -18.72 -3.92 12.80
CA PRO A 72 -17.98 -5.04 12.23
C PRO A 72 -17.00 -5.68 13.20
N SER A 73 -16.39 -4.92 14.12
CA SER A 73 -15.48 -5.48 15.12
C SER A 73 -16.21 -6.37 16.09
N PHE A 74 -17.29 -5.85 16.69
CA PHE A 74 -18.13 -6.60 17.62
C PHE A 74 -18.69 -7.88 17.00
N MET A 75 -19.26 -7.77 15.77
CA MET A 75 -19.83 -8.91 15.05
C MET A 75 -18.75 -9.98 14.76
N THR A 76 -17.58 -9.56 14.32
CA THR A 76 -16.45 -10.48 14.07
C THR A 76 -16.03 -11.19 15.35
N ASP A 77 -15.92 -10.47 16.47
CA ASP A 77 -15.52 -11.06 17.75
C ASP A 77 -16.59 -12.01 18.30
N LEU A 78 -17.87 -11.65 18.15
CA LEU A 78 -18.99 -12.53 18.51
C LEU A 78 -18.94 -13.85 17.72
N LEU A 79 -18.79 -13.77 16.38
CA LEU A 79 -18.71 -14.96 15.52
C LEU A 79 -17.51 -15.84 15.88
N LYS A 80 -16.35 -15.26 16.24
CA LYS A 80 -15.15 -16.01 16.65
C LYS A 80 -15.34 -16.76 17.96
N GLN A 81 -16.13 -16.23 18.89
CA GLN A 81 -16.40 -16.87 20.18
C GLN A 81 -17.41 -18.00 20.10
N LEU A 82 -18.14 -18.18 18.99
CA LEU A 82 -19.05 -19.30 18.83
C LEU A 82 -18.29 -20.64 18.85
N PRO A 83 -18.91 -21.74 19.36
CA PRO A 83 -18.30 -23.06 19.34
C PRO A 83 -17.81 -23.45 17.95
N LYS A 84 -16.70 -24.17 17.87
CA LYS A 84 -16.12 -24.60 16.56
C LYS A 84 -17.05 -25.53 15.77
N SER A 85 -17.98 -26.22 16.43
CA SER A 85 -19.01 -27.06 15.82
C SER A 85 -20.06 -26.25 15.05
N VAL A 86 -20.23 -24.96 15.35
CA VAL A 86 -21.19 -24.09 14.68
C VAL A 86 -20.59 -23.62 13.35
N THR A 87 -21.03 -24.22 12.27
CA THR A 87 -20.62 -23.88 10.89
C THR A 87 -21.55 -22.85 10.26
N GLU A 88 -22.80 -22.79 10.67
CA GLU A 88 -23.82 -21.90 10.17
C GLU A 88 -24.46 -21.09 11.30
N VAL A 89 -24.84 -19.86 10.98
CA VAL A 89 -25.64 -19.00 11.85
C VAL A 89 -26.88 -18.52 11.13
N GLU A 90 -27.96 -18.33 11.85
CA GLU A 90 -29.21 -17.77 11.33
C GLU A 90 -29.33 -16.31 11.74
N PHE A 91 -29.59 -15.45 10.79
CA PHE A 91 -29.91 -14.05 11.03
C PHE A 91 -31.41 -13.80 10.76
N ASP A 92 -32.06 -13.13 11.71
CA ASP A 92 -33.40 -12.56 11.55
C ASP A 92 -33.32 -11.05 11.78
N ALA A 93 -33.69 -10.29 10.78
CA ALA A 93 -33.70 -8.83 10.79
C ALA A 93 -35.15 -8.26 10.67
N THR A 94 -36.18 -9.01 11.01
CA THR A 94 -37.56 -8.60 10.85
C THR A 94 -38.01 -7.63 11.94
N ASN A 95 -37.67 -7.94 13.20
CA ASN A 95 -38.01 -7.14 14.39
C ASN A 95 -36.78 -6.83 15.25
N GLY A 96 -35.75 -6.31 14.64
CA GLY A 96 -34.43 -6.17 15.23
C GLY A 96 -33.45 -7.20 14.67
N LEU A 97 -32.18 -7.10 15.02
CA LEU A 97 -31.16 -8.04 14.56
C LEU A 97 -31.00 -9.18 15.58
N VAL A 98 -31.41 -10.37 15.19
CA VAL A 98 -31.27 -11.59 16.02
C VAL A 98 -30.35 -12.58 15.34
N LEU A 99 -29.34 -13.05 16.07
CA LEU A 99 -28.44 -14.12 15.64
C LEU A 99 -28.77 -15.39 16.40
N ARG A 100 -29.07 -16.48 15.70
CA ARG A 100 -29.36 -17.79 16.28
C ARG A 100 -28.34 -18.84 15.81
N TYR A 101 -28.01 -19.74 16.70
CA TYR A 101 -27.31 -20.97 16.38
C TYR A 101 -27.68 -22.08 17.36
N GLU A 102 -27.86 -23.29 16.89
CA GLU A 102 -28.35 -24.42 17.69
C GLU A 102 -29.62 -24.06 18.51
N LYS A 103 -29.49 -24.00 19.85
CA LYS A 103 -30.56 -23.61 20.79
C LYS A 103 -30.35 -22.23 21.40
N SER A 104 -29.33 -21.48 20.92
CA SER A 104 -28.96 -20.19 21.47
C SER A 104 -29.46 -19.04 20.60
N GLU A 105 -29.83 -17.94 21.23
CA GLU A 105 -30.28 -16.73 20.58
C GLU A 105 -29.58 -15.51 21.18
N PHE A 106 -29.02 -14.64 20.31
CA PHE A 106 -28.50 -13.34 20.68
C PHE A 106 -29.39 -12.26 20.05
N LYS A 107 -29.99 -11.41 20.88
CA LYS A 107 -30.66 -10.19 20.42
C LYS A 107 -29.64 -9.08 20.39
N LEU A 108 -29.34 -8.57 19.20
CA LEU A 108 -28.38 -7.51 18.98
C LEU A 108 -29.10 -6.17 18.93
N GLU A 109 -28.43 -5.12 19.40
CA GLU A 109 -28.94 -3.77 19.28
C GLU A 109 -29.05 -3.39 17.81
N THR A 110 -30.23 -2.87 17.42
CA THR A 110 -30.47 -2.42 16.07
C THR A 110 -29.83 -1.05 15.85
N ILE A 111 -28.92 -0.96 14.90
CA ILE A 111 -28.31 0.31 14.51
C ILE A 111 -29.22 0.94 13.47
N GLU A 112 -29.82 2.09 13.78
CA GLU A 112 -30.70 2.82 12.89
C GLU A 112 -29.94 3.46 11.74
N GLY A 113 -30.66 3.78 10.64
CA GLY A 113 -30.11 4.55 9.52
C GLY A 113 -29.59 3.72 8.35
N ALA A 114 -29.85 2.43 8.27
CA ALA A 114 -29.45 1.59 7.14
C ALA A 114 -29.89 2.16 5.77
N ASP A 115 -31.08 2.78 5.72
CA ASP A 115 -31.58 3.43 4.50
C ASP A 115 -30.89 4.74 4.16
N MET A 116 -30.24 5.38 5.14
CA MET A 116 -29.46 6.60 4.97
C MET A 116 -27.98 6.31 4.67
N PHE A 117 -27.57 5.03 4.69
CA PHE A 117 -26.20 4.67 4.35
C PHE A 117 -25.91 5.07 2.90
N PRO A 118 -24.83 5.85 2.64
CA PRO A 118 -24.52 6.32 1.30
C PRO A 118 -24.13 5.14 0.41
N MET A 119 -25.05 4.75 -0.48
CA MET A 119 -24.80 3.63 -1.38
C MET A 119 -23.89 4.07 -2.52
N PRO A 120 -22.77 3.36 -2.73
CA PRO A 120 -21.90 3.63 -3.86
C PRO A 120 -22.62 3.32 -5.16
N THR A 121 -22.36 4.12 -6.20
CA THR A 121 -22.78 3.77 -7.55
C THR A 121 -21.94 2.58 -7.99
N LYS A 122 -22.54 1.40 -8.13
CA LYS A 122 -21.88 0.22 -8.67
C LYS A 122 -21.57 0.49 -10.15
N LYS A 123 -20.30 0.60 -10.48
CA LYS A 123 -19.85 0.51 -11.87
C LYS A 123 -19.56 -0.95 -12.16
N GLY A 124 -19.97 -1.47 -13.29
CA GLY A 124 -19.53 -2.79 -13.78
C GLY A 124 -18.00 -2.76 -14.04
N VAL A 125 -17.39 -3.93 -14.17
CA VAL A 125 -16.01 -4.01 -14.63
C VAL A 125 -15.94 -3.41 -16.04
N ASP A 126 -14.98 -2.51 -16.28
CA ASP A 126 -14.76 -1.90 -17.58
C ASP A 126 -14.23 -2.97 -18.56
N GLU A 127 -14.47 -2.77 -19.86
CA GLU A 127 -13.89 -3.64 -20.89
C GLU A 127 -12.35 -3.46 -20.99
N ASN A 128 -11.86 -2.29 -20.60
CA ASN A 128 -10.45 -1.94 -20.54
C ASN A 128 -9.93 -2.02 -19.11
N PHE A 129 -9.23 -3.10 -18.79
CA PHE A 129 -8.64 -3.33 -17.47
C PHE A 129 -7.24 -3.95 -17.59
N VAL A 130 -6.46 -3.82 -16.56
CA VAL A 130 -5.23 -4.58 -16.38
C VAL A 130 -5.42 -5.64 -15.31
N THR A 131 -4.87 -6.83 -15.55
CA THR A 131 -4.85 -7.91 -14.56
C THR A 131 -3.46 -8.01 -13.95
N ILE A 132 -3.38 -8.00 -12.62
CA ILE A 132 -2.14 -8.12 -11.87
C ILE A 132 -2.34 -9.06 -10.68
N GLU A 133 -1.32 -9.83 -10.33
CA GLU A 133 -1.36 -10.61 -9.08
C GLU A 133 -1.41 -9.69 -7.85
N ALA A 134 -2.28 -10.00 -6.89
CA ALA A 134 -2.42 -9.23 -5.65
C ALA A 134 -1.09 -9.07 -4.91
N ASN A 135 -0.23 -10.08 -4.94
CA ASN A 135 1.09 -10.03 -4.31
C ASN A 135 2.03 -9.03 -4.99
N ASP A 136 1.99 -8.95 -6.32
CA ASP A 136 2.83 -8.01 -7.04
C ASP A 136 2.37 -6.57 -6.80
N LEU A 137 1.07 -6.33 -6.81
CA LEU A 137 0.53 -5.01 -6.44
C LEU A 137 0.92 -4.64 -4.99
N ARG A 138 0.88 -5.59 -4.04
CA ARG A 138 1.35 -5.36 -2.66
C ARG A 138 2.83 -5.00 -2.61
N ARG A 139 3.68 -5.69 -3.37
CA ARG A 139 5.12 -5.37 -3.46
C ARG A 139 5.33 -3.96 -3.98
N MET A 140 4.64 -3.59 -5.07
CA MET A 140 4.73 -2.25 -5.66
C MET A 140 4.28 -1.16 -4.69
N VAL A 141 3.15 -1.34 -4.02
CA VAL A 141 2.65 -0.39 -3.02
C VAL A 141 3.60 -0.30 -1.82
N ARG A 142 4.09 -1.41 -1.30
CA ARG A 142 5.08 -1.41 -0.19
C ARG A 142 6.38 -0.73 -0.58
N ALA A 143 6.84 -0.92 -1.82
CA ALA A 143 8.05 -0.28 -2.33
C ALA A 143 7.91 1.25 -2.45
N THR A 144 6.69 1.79 -2.44
CA THR A 144 6.46 3.21 -2.73
C THR A 144 5.75 3.97 -1.61
N ALA A 145 4.79 3.36 -0.92
CA ALA A 145 3.90 4.05 0.02
C ALA A 145 4.61 4.68 1.24
N PHE A 146 5.74 4.12 1.69
CA PHE A 146 6.48 4.66 2.84
C PHE A 146 7.07 6.05 2.60
N VAL A 147 7.22 6.45 1.34
CA VAL A 147 7.71 7.77 0.93
C VAL A 147 6.64 8.85 1.10
N SER A 148 5.37 8.47 1.05
CA SER A 148 4.25 9.41 1.11
C SER A 148 4.12 10.04 2.50
N VAL A 149 3.71 11.31 2.52
CA VAL A 149 3.27 11.99 3.74
C VAL A 149 1.92 11.42 4.18
N ARG A 150 1.66 11.37 5.48
CA ARG A 150 0.39 10.87 6.00
C ARG A 150 -0.79 11.70 5.49
N LYS A 151 -1.92 11.06 5.26
CA LYS A 151 -3.14 11.68 4.75
C LYS A 151 -3.61 12.86 5.63
N ASP A 152 -3.51 12.71 6.95
CA ASP A 152 -3.96 13.72 7.93
C ASP A 152 -2.92 14.81 8.21
N ASP A 153 -1.67 14.66 7.76
CA ASP A 153 -0.63 15.66 7.97
C ASP A 153 -0.87 16.90 7.07
N SER A 154 -0.53 18.05 7.59
CA SER A 154 -0.60 19.31 6.82
C SER A 154 0.53 19.39 5.80
N VAL A 155 0.18 19.69 4.56
CA VAL A 155 1.13 20.01 3.49
C VAL A 155 0.82 21.40 2.94
N SER A 156 1.80 22.05 2.31
CA SER A 156 1.60 23.35 1.67
C SER A 156 0.62 23.24 0.49
N VAL A 157 -0.03 24.35 0.18
CA VAL A 157 -0.95 24.43 -0.97
C VAL A 157 -0.23 23.94 -2.24
N GLY A 158 -0.85 23.03 -2.97
CA GLY A 158 -0.30 22.42 -4.18
C GLY A 158 0.63 21.21 -3.96
N GLN A 159 0.84 20.78 -2.71
CA GLN A 159 1.67 19.61 -2.35
C GLN A 159 0.85 18.37 -1.95
N GLU A 160 -0.46 18.37 -2.21
CA GLU A 160 -1.34 17.25 -1.85
C GLU A 160 -0.89 15.92 -2.50
N ALA A 161 -0.26 15.97 -3.67
CA ALA A 161 0.31 14.80 -4.33
C ALA A 161 1.38 14.06 -3.48
N MET A 162 2.00 14.70 -2.50
CA MET A 162 2.96 14.05 -1.59
C MET A 162 2.31 13.03 -0.66
N LYS A 163 0.99 13.06 -0.50
CA LYS A 163 0.21 12.08 0.28
C LYS A 163 -0.24 10.89 -0.57
N CYS A 164 0.00 10.96 -1.87
CA CYS A 164 -0.54 10.04 -2.85
C CYS A 164 0.54 9.13 -3.42
N LEU A 165 0.09 7.97 -3.90
CA LEU A 165 0.78 7.22 -4.93
C LEU A 165 0.26 7.68 -6.29
N ALA A 166 1.16 7.99 -7.19
CA ALA A 166 0.84 8.17 -8.60
C ALA A 166 0.91 6.78 -9.27
N ILE A 167 -0.17 6.40 -9.92
CA ILE A 167 -0.32 5.11 -10.58
C ILE A 167 -0.54 5.36 -12.05
N HIS A 168 0.43 4.96 -12.85
CA HIS A 168 0.40 5.02 -14.30
C HIS A 168 0.24 3.61 -14.83
N CYS A 169 -0.81 3.38 -15.56
CA CYS A 169 -1.05 2.15 -16.31
C CYS A 169 -0.98 2.50 -17.80
N ALA A 170 -0.09 1.84 -18.51
CA ALA A 170 0.07 1.96 -19.94
C ALA A 170 -0.02 0.58 -20.59
N LYS A 171 0.10 0.53 -21.93
CA LYS A 171 -0.09 -0.70 -22.70
C LYS A 171 0.76 -1.87 -22.22
N ASP A 172 2.01 -1.62 -21.81
CA ASP A 172 2.98 -2.68 -21.54
C ASP A 172 3.49 -2.67 -20.09
N ASP A 173 3.06 -1.70 -19.28
CA ASP A 173 3.52 -1.58 -17.91
C ASP A 173 2.52 -0.93 -16.95
N ILE A 174 2.71 -1.21 -15.66
CA ILE A 174 2.14 -0.46 -14.55
C ILE A 174 3.29 0.10 -13.71
N LYS A 175 3.25 1.41 -13.46
CA LYS A 175 4.24 2.11 -12.65
C LYS A 175 3.57 2.82 -11.49
N ILE A 176 4.09 2.58 -10.30
CA ILE A 176 3.65 3.28 -9.08
C ILE A 176 4.83 4.10 -8.56
N TYR A 177 4.59 5.35 -8.19
CA TYR A 177 5.62 6.17 -7.58
C TYR A 177 5.07 7.14 -6.54
N ALA A 178 5.94 7.54 -5.63
CA ALA A 178 5.69 8.54 -4.61
C ALA A 178 6.91 9.43 -4.40
N ALA A 179 6.69 10.62 -3.91
CA ALA A 179 7.77 11.54 -3.57
C ALA A 179 7.42 12.48 -2.44
N ASN A 180 8.45 12.83 -1.70
CA ASN A 180 8.48 13.99 -0.81
C ASN A 180 9.76 14.82 -1.10
N PRO A 181 10.03 15.94 -0.41
CA PRO A 181 11.20 16.77 -0.72
C PRO A 181 12.56 16.10 -0.59
N TYR A 182 12.66 14.94 0.06
CA TYR A 182 13.90 14.27 0.40
C TYR A 182 14.05 12.88 -0.20
N LEU A 183 12.95 12.27 -0.54
CA LEU A 183 12.91 10.87 -0.96
C LEU A 183 11.91 10.69 -2.11
N PHE A 184 12.33 9.96 -3.11
CA PHE A 184 11.50 9.48 -4.21
C PHE A 184 11.58 7.96 -4.28
N SER A 185 10.49 7.36 -4.69
CA SER A 185 10.39 5.93 -4.94
C SER A 185 9.57 5.69 -6.19
N SER A 186 10.00 4.76 -7.02
CA SER A 186 9.18 4.21 -8.10
C SER A 186 9.33 2.70 -8.16
N CYS A 187 8.27 2.04 -8.58
CA CYS A 187 8.24 0.60 -8.81
C CYS A 187 7.51 0.33 -10.12
N LEU A 188 8.14 -0.42 -11.01
CA LEU A 188 7.65 -0.76 -12.33
C LEU A 188 7.44 -2.27 -12.43
N LYS A 189 6.36 -2.69 -13.08
CA LYS A 189 6.13 -4.06 -13.53
C LYS A 189 5.61 -4.07 -14.95
N THR A 190 6.28 -4.82 -15.81
CA THR A 190 5.75 -5.17 -17.15
C THR A 190 4.65 -6.22 -17.02
N HIS A 191 3.60 -6.09 -17.80
CA HIS A 191 2.48 -7.03 -17.81
C HIS A 191 1.69 -6.94 -19.11
N GLU A 192 0.88 -7.93 -19.38
CA GLU A 192 -0.11 -7.87 -20.45
C GLU A 192 -1.33 -7.07 -19.98
N ASN A 193 -1.75 -6.13 -20.81
CA ASN A 193 -2.82 -5.20 -20.54
C ASN A 193 -3.97 -5.38 -21.54
N ASN A 194 -5.20 -5.38 -21.04
CA ASN A 194 -6.40 -5.44 -21.87
C ASN A 194 -6.96 -4.04 -22.17
N GLY A 195 -6.09 -3.15 -22.66
CA GLY A 195 -6.46 -1.82 -23.15
C GLY A 195 -6.62 -0.73 -22.09
N ALA A 196 -6.28 -1.01 -20.83
CA ALA A 196 -6.30 0.04 -19.80
C ALA A 196 -5.19 1.06 -20.03
N ASP A 197 -5.54 2.35 -19.98
CA ASP A 197 -4.62 3.48 -20.08
C ASP A 197 -5.13 4.58 -19.14
N PHE A 198 -4.44 4.78 -18.02
CA PHE A 198 -4.82 5.79 -17.04
C PHE A 198 -3.64 6.27 -16.20
N ASN A 199 -3.76 7.52 -15.72
CA ASN A 199 -2.82 8.14 -14.79
C ASN A 199 -3.62 8.76 -13.64
N VAL A 200 -3.45 8.25 -12.43
CA VAL A 200 -4.23 8.66 -11.27
C VAL A 200 -3.38 8.88 -10.03
N LEU A 201 -3.86 9.75 -9.14
CA LEU A 201 -3.32 9.96 -7.80
C LEU A 201 -4.29 9.37 -6.78
N ILE A 202 -3.82 8.46 -5.96
CA ILE A 202 -4.60 7.81 -4.89
C ILE A 202 -3.87 8.01 -3.56
N TYR A 203 -4.57 8.37 -2.49
CA TYR A 203 -3.94 8.43 -1.17
C TYR A 203 -3.25 7.10 -0.83
N ALA A 204 -1.98 7.19 -0.43
CA ALA A 204 -1.16 6.01 -0.15
C ALA A 204 -1.76 5.11 0.94
N GLU A 205 -2.38 5.70 1.95
CA GLU A 205 -3.04 4.95 3.02
C GLU A 205 -4.26 4.18 2.51
N ASP A 206 -5.08 4.79 1.63
CA ASP A 206 -6.29 4.17 1.11
C ASP A 206 -5.96 2.96 0.22
N ILE A 207 -5.01 3.07 -0.70
CA ILE A 207 -4.62 1.93 -1.54
C ILE A 207 -3.90 0.85 -0.74
N ASN A 208 -3.07 1.21 0.24
CA ASN A 208 -2.40 0.24 1.10
C ASN A 208 -3.40 -0.57 1.93
N GLU A 209 -4.50 0.04 2.37
CA GLU A 209 -5.58 -0.67 3.06
C GLU A 209 -6.40 -1.52 2.09
N ALA A 210 -6.70 -0.99 0.89
CA ALA A 210 -7.47 -1.68 -0.14
C ALA A 210 -6.83 -3.00 -0.60
N ILE A 211 -5.53 -3.00 -0.89
CA ILE A 211 -4.84 -4.21 -1.36
C ILE A 211 -4.80 -5.33 -0.33
N ASN A 212 -4.94 -5.01 0.96
CA ASN A 212 -5.02 -6.00 2.03
C ASN A 212 -6.40 -6.67 2.13
N ALA A 213 -7.41 -6.22 1.38
CA ALA A 213 -8.70 -6.87 1.27
C ALA A 213 -8.67 -8.09 0.34
N PHE A 214 -7.75 -8.11 -0.63
CA PHE A 214 -7.60 -9.20 -1.57
C PHE A 214 -6.68 -10.30 -1.01
N GLN A 215 -6.94 -11.54 -1.41
CA GLN A 215 -6.05 -12.68 -1.12
C GLN A 215 -5.01 -12.84 -2.25
N ASN A 216 -4.40 -14.00 -2.39
CA ASN A 216 -3.34 -14.25 -3.37
C ASN A 216 -3.91 -14.62 -4.76
N LYS A 217 -4.75 -13.75 -5.33
CA LYS A 217 -5.38 -13.94 -6.62
C LYS A 217 -5.10 -12.77 -7.56
N GLU A 218 -5.47 -12.93 -8.79
CA GLU A 218 -5.45 -11.85 -9.78
C GLU A 218 -6.52 -10.80 -9.47
N ILE A 219 -6.14 -9.55 -9.63
CA ILE A 219 -6.98 -8.37 -9.45
C ILE A 219 -7.08 -7.66 -10.79
N GLN A 220 -8.28 -7.30 -11.18
CA GLN A 220 -8.53 -6.40 -12.29
C GLN A 220 -8.49 -4.95 -11.80
N ILE A 221 -7.76 -4.09 -12.50
CA ILE A 221 -7.61 -2.68 -12.18
C ILE A 221 -8.05 -1.85 -13.38
N PHE A 222 -8.89 -0.85 -13.15
CA PHE A 222 -9.32 0.12 -14.13
C PHE A 222 -9.67 1.45 -13.44
N ALA A 223 -9.82 2.52 -14.21
CA ALA A 223 -10.15 3.83 -13.66
C ALA A 223 -11.12 4.60 -14.55
N ASP A 224 -11.86 5.51 -13.94
CA ASP A 224 -12.60 6.58 -14.62
C ASP A 224 -12.12 7.96 -14.13
N ASP A 225 -12.87 9.01 -14.41
CA ASP A 225 -12.50 10.38 -14.03
C ASP A 225 -12.51 10.64 -12.52
N LYS A 226 -13.15 9.77 -11.71
CA LYS A 226 -13.39 9.99 -10.28
C LYS A 226 -12.79 8.93 -9.38
N PHE A 227 -12.71 7.70 -9.89
CA PHE A 227 -12.32 6.55 -9.08
C PHE A 227 -11.38 5.61 -9.85
N MET A 228 -10.44 5.03 -9.12
CA MET A 228 -9.75 3.82 -9.51
C MET A 228 -10.44 2.62 -8.85
N TYR A 229 -10.56 1.54 -9.58
CA TYR A 229 -11.27 0.34 -9.16
C TYR A 229 -10.34 -0.84 -9.09
N LEU A 230 -10.52 -1.65 -8.06
CA LEU A 230 -9.88 -2.94 -7.88
C LEU A 230 -10.98 -3.99 -7.77
N ALA A 231 -10.95 -5.02 -8.60
CA ALA A 231 -11.99 -6.04 -8.63
C ALA A 231 -11.38 -7.47 -8.61
N GLU A 232 -11.96 -8.32 -7.79
CA GLU A 232 -11.77 -9.76 -7.74
C GLU A 232 -13.18 -10.40 -7.66
N ASP A 233 -13.34 -11.69 -7.93
CA ASP A 233 -14.62 -12.41 -8.05
C ASP A 233 -15.80 -11.88 -7.21
N TYR A 234 -15.58 -11.70 -5.90
CA TYR A 234 -16.62 -11.29 -4.95
C TYR A 234 -16.35 -9.94 -4.29
N THR A 235 -15.20 -9.33 -4.53
CA THR A 235 -14.77 -8.09 -3.89
C THR A 235 -14.54 -7.01 -4.93
N PHE A 236 -15.16 -5.86 -4.70
CA PHE A 236 -15.05 -4.68 -5.54
C PHE A 236 -14.71 -3.48 -4.65
N ILE A 237 -13.60 -2.81 -4.96
CA ILE A 237 -13.15 -1.63 -4.21
C ILE A 237 -13.05 -0.45 -5.16
N SER A 238 -13.63 0.68 -4.78
CA SER A 238 -13.42 1.96 -5.44
C SER A 238 -12.58 2.88 -4.56
N LEU A 239 -11.53 3.45 -5.14
CA LEU A 239 -10.61 4.40 -4.51
C LEU A 239 -10.79 5.76 -5.17
N ARG A 240 -11.03 6.79 -4.39
CA ARG A 240 -11.25 8.14 -4.90
C ARG A 240 -9.97 8.74 -5.47
N ILE A 241 -10.02 9.22 -6.70
CA ILE A 241 -8.91 9.93 -7.34
C ILE A 241 -8.77 11.31 -6.69
N VAL A 242 -7.53 11.66 -6.36
CA VAL A 242 -7.16 12.96 -5.78
C VAL A 242 -6.89 13.93 -6.93
N ASN A 243 -7.66 15.00 -6.99
CA ASN A 243 -7.45 16.06 -7.98
C ASN A 243 -6.33 17.00 -7.52
N ALA A 244 -5.10 16.58 -7.77
CA ALA A 244 -3.90 17.38 -7.49
C ALA A 244 -2.93 17.30 -8.67
N LYS A 245 -2.06 18.31 -8.78
CA LYS A 245 -1.01 18.28 -9.80
C LYS A 245 0.08 17.30 -9.38
N GLU A 246 0.38 16.39 -10.27
CA GLU A 246 1.45 15.42 -10.09
C GLU A 246 2.82 16.09 -9.91
N LEU A 247 3.68 15.50 -9.10
CA LEU A 247 5.01 16.03 -8.83
C LEU A 247 5.92 15.84 -10.07
N PRO A 248 6.67 16.86 -10.52
CA PRO A 248 7.42 16.84 -11.79
C PRO A 248 8.76 16.07 -11.64
N ILE A 249 8.73 14.81 -11.29
CA ILE A 249 9.90 14.00 -10.90
C ILE A 249 10.59 13.34 -12.09
N ASN A 250 9.83 12.98 -13.12
CA ASN A 250 10.34 12.23 -14.29
C ASN A 250 11.54 12.90 -14.98
N ASN A 251 11.59 14.22 -15.01
CA ASN A 251 12.71 14.94 -15.64
C ASN A 251 14.00 14.87 -14.80
N THR A 252 13.89 14.85 -13.48
CA THR A 252 15.05 14.75 -12.58
C THR A 252 15.65 13.36 -12.66
N LEU A 253 14.82 12.31 -12.61
CA LEU A 253 15.29 10.92 -12.71
C LEU A 253 15.98 10.65 -14.04
N LYS A 254 15.38 11.07 -15.17
CA LYS A 254 16.00 10.92 -16.50
C LYS A 254 17.38 11.55 -16.57
N LYS A 255 17.57 12.75 -15.97
CA LYS A 255 18.87 13.40 -15.94
C LYS A 255 19.90 12.61 -15.17
N ILE A 256 19.52 12.03 -14.02
CA ILE A 256 20.41 11.23 -13.20
C ILE A 256 20.75 9.91 -13.91
N GLU A 257 19.75 9.23 -14.47
CA GLU A 257 19.94 7.95 -15.16
C GLU A 257 20.83 8.07 -16.43
N THR A 258 20.79 9.21 -17.10
CA THR A 258 21.62 9.48 -18.27
C THR A 258 23.03 10.00 -17.94
N ASN A 259 23.33 10.33 -16.70
CA ASN A 259 24.65 10.77 -16.28
C ASN A 259 25.65 9.59 -16.28
N LYS A 260 26.68 9.66 -17.12
CA LYS A 260 27.69 8.61 -17.28
C LYS A 260 28.83 8.68 -16.25
N ASP A 261 28.94 9.78 -15.50
CA ASP A 261 30.04 10.05 -14.56
C ASP A 261 29.71 9.62 -13.13
N LEU A 262 28.63 8.87 -12.91
CA LEU A 262 28.23 8.39 -11.60
C LEU A 262 29.17 7.28 -11.10
N THR A 263 29.57 7.37 -9.84
CA THR A 263 30.15 6.23 -9.13
C THR A 263 29.05 5.23 -8.81
N LYS A 264 29.28 3.96 -9.19
CA LYS A 264 28.38 2.83 -8.94
C LYS A 264 28.98 1.92 -7.88
N VAL A 265 28.17 1.56 -6.92
CA VAL A 265 28.53 0.64 -5.84
C VAL A 265 27.53 -0.51 -5.83
N ASN A 266 28.00 -1.73 -6.03
CA ASN A 266 27.19 -2.92 -5.86
C ASN A 266 27.60 -3.63 -4.56
N VAL A 267 26.68 -3.81 -3.63
CA VAL A 267 26.92 -4.30 -2.28
C VAL A 267 25.82 -5.26 -1.84
N ALA A 268 26.19 -6.32 -1.12
CA ALA A 268 25.22 -7.23 -0.51
C ALA A 268 24.29 -6.45 0.44
N LYS A 269 22.97 -6.52 0.20
CA LYS A 269 21.95 -5.76 0.93
C LYS A 269 22.03 -5.98 2.45
N ASN A 270 22.23 -7.22 2.89
CA ASN A 270 22.32 -7.56 4.32
C ASN A 270 23.48 -6.88 5.03
N LEU A 271 24.63 -6.70 4.36
CA LEU A 271 25.80 -6.02 4.91
C LEU A 271 25.50 -4.53 5.13
N ILE A 272 25.12 -3.81 4.07
CA ILE A 272 24.83 -2.39 4.18
C ILE A 272 23.64 -2.12 5.09
N LEU A 273 22.58 -2.93 5.04
CA LEU A 273 21.43 -2.81 5.94
C LEU A 273 21.83 -2.97 7.41
N GLY A 274 22.71 -3.93 7.72
CA GLY A 274 23.23 -4.14 9.07
C GLY A 274 24.00 -2.93 9.58
N THR A 275 24.91 -2.39 8.77
CA THR A 275 25.71 -1.21 9.13
C THR A 275 24.85 0.04 9.29
N ILE A 276 23.93 0.30 8.38
CA ILE A 276 23.02 1.45 8.49
C ILE A 276 22.09 1.32 9.70
N LYS A 277 21.61 0.11 10.02
CA LYS A 277 20.83 -0.13 11.26
C LYS A 277 21.63 0.24 12.51
N ARG A 278 22.91 -0.19 12.61
CA ARG A 278 23.78 0.17 13.73
C ARG A 278 24.02 1.67 13.79
N ALA A 279 24.28 2.31 12.65
CA ALA A 279 24.45 3.76 12.57
C ALA A 279 23.20 4.51 13.06
N CYS A 280 22.01 4.07 12.67
CA CYS A 280 20.75 4.69 13.08
C CYS A 280 20.45 4.57 14.58
N LEU A 281 21.03 3.60 15.30
CA LEU A 281 20.91 3.50 16.76
C LEU A 281 21.60 4.64 17.51
N LEU A 282 22.55 5.32 16.87
CA LEU A 282 23.23 6.48 17.45
C LEU A 282 22.30 7.70 17.54
N SER A 283 21.28 7.81 16.72
CA SER A 283 20.32 8.93 16.77
C SER A 283 19.33 8.77 17.92
N THR A 284 19.10 9.84 18.69
CA THR A 284 18.16 9.85 19.82
C THR A 284 16.72 9.90 19.38
N ASP A 285 16.40 10.64 18.31
CA ASP A 285 15.05 10.86 17.79
C ASP A 285 14.70 9.96 16.61
N ARG A 286 15.65 9.17 16.11
CA ARG A 286 15.52 8.29 14.93
C ARG A 286 15.08 8.99 13.64
N LYS A 287 14.93 10.31 13.65
CA LYS A 287 14.43 11.07 12.49
C LYS A 287 15.54 11.49 11.54
N MET A 288 16.71 11.79 12.08
CA MET A 288 17.85 12.22 11.27
C MET A 288 19.15 11.70 11.85
N ILE A 289 19.90 10.96 11.04
CA ILE A 289 21.28 10.65 11.31
C ILE A 289 22.13 10.95 10.07
N ARG A 290 23.11 11.80 10.25
CA ARG A 290 24.04 12.15 9.18
C ARG A 290 25.04 11.01 8.98
N ILE A 291 25.00 10.42 7.79
CA ILE A 291 25.92 9.36 7.35
C ILE A 291 26.83 9.93 6.27
N LEU A 292 28.12 9.69 6.43
CA LEU A 292 29.14 9.90 5.42
C LEU A 292 29.49 8.53 4.82
N LEU A 293 29.35 8.42 3.51
CA LEU A 293 29.66 7.22 2.75
C LEU A 293 30.82 7.52 1.82
N LYS A 294 31.88 6.72 1.89
CA LYS A 294 33.08 6.84 1.05
C LYS A 294 33.26 5.55 0.26
N ALA A 295 33.30 5.66 -1.05
CA ALA A 295 33.62 4.57 -1.95
C ALA A 295 35.11 4.65 -2.34
N ASN A 296 35.86 3.58 -2.14
CA ASN A 296 37.25 3.46 -2.56
C ASN A 296 37.37 2.33 -3.59
N LYS A 297 37.66 2.69 -4.82
CA LYS A 297 37.74 1.76 -5.95
C LYS A 297 38.96 0.80 -5.85
N GLU A 298 40.11 1.28 -5.39
CA GLU A 298 41.30 0.46 -5.33
C GLU A 298 41.18 -0.69 -4.32
N THR A 299 40.51 -0.42 -3.19
CA THR A 299 40.32 -1.41 -2.13
C THR A 299 39.01 -2.18 -2.24
N ASN A 300 38.08 -1.76 -3.09
CA ASN A 300 36.71 -2.28 -3.14
C ASN A 300 36.00 -2.24 -1.76
N LEU A 301 36.30 -1.19 -0.99
CA LEU A 301 35.67 -0.96 0.31
C LEU A 301 34.70 0.24 0.27
N LEU A 302 33.56 0.05 0.87
CA LEU A 302 32.60 1.08 1.16
C LEU A 302 32.67 1.42 2.65
N ASN A 303 33.23 2.59 2.98
CA ASN A 303 33.35 3.07 4.35
C ASN A 303 32.12 3.88 4.73
N ILE A 304 31.52 3.56 5.87
CA ILE A 304 30.31 4.18 6.41
C ILE A 304 30.62 4.79 7.76
N GLN A 305 30.47 6.12 7.86
CA GLN A 305 30.72 6.87 9.08
C GLN A 305 29.45 7.58 9.55
N GLY A 306 29.21 7.57 10.85
CA GLY A 306 28.15 8.32 11.50
C GLY A 306 28.60 8.83 12.86
N LYS A 307 28.11 10.01 13.26
CA LYS A 307 28.41 10.61 14.56
C LYS A 307 27.18 11.28 15.16
N SER A 308 27.01 11.10 16.45
CA SER A 308 25.98 11.76 17.25
C SER A 308 26.50 12.01 18.69
N ASP A 309 25.64 12.52 19.55
CA ASP A 309 25.93 12.70 20.98
C ASP A 309 26.13 11.37 21.73
N ARG A 310 25.62 10.26 21.18
CA ARG A 310 25.74 8.91 21.76
C ARG A 310 27.03 8.19 21.36
N GLY A 311 27.75 8.69 20.36
CA GLY A 311 28.97 8.07 19.90
C GLY A 311 29.16 8.18 18.39
N SER A 312 30.06 7.34 17.87
CA SER A 312 30.37 7.31 16.44
C SER A 312 30.46 5.87 15.94
N ILE A 313 30.20 5.68 14.67
CA ILE A 313 30.44 4.45 13.91
C ILE A 313 31.41 4.75 12.77
N ASN A 314 32.30 3.84 12.49
CA ASN A 314 33.20 3.84 11.34
C ASN A 314 33.38 2.37 10.93
N GLU A 315 32.71 1.95 9.86
CA GLU A 315 32.74 0.57 9.39
C GLU A 315 33.08 0.52 7.90
N ASP A 316 33.93 -0.45 7.53
CA ASP A 316 34.22 -0.81 6.15
C ASP A 316 33.45 -2.08 5.79
N ILE A 317 32.79 -2.08 4.62
CA ILE A 317 32.15 -3.24 4.06
C ILE A 317 32.62 -3.48 2.63
N GLU A 318 32.69 -4.76 2.24
CA GLU A 318 33.08 -5.14 0.88
C GLU A 318 31.99 -4.75 -0.11
N ALA A 319 32.38 -4.17 -1.25
CA ALA A 319 31.53 -3.76 -2.34
C ALA A 319 32.29 -3.79 -3.67
N ILE A 320 31.58 -3.97 -4.76
CA ILE A 320 32.13 -3.78 -6.10
C ILE A 320 31.92 -2.31 -6.48
N ILE A 321 33.00 -1.59 -6.74
CA ILE A 321 32.97 -0.15 -7.02
C ILE A 321 33.43 0.11 -8.46
N ASP A 322 32.56 0.73 -9.26
CA ASP A 322 32.85 1.20 -10.60
C ASP A 322 32.71 2.73 -10.66
N GLY A 323 33.69 3.41 -11.27
CA GLY A 323 33.76 4.86 -11.32
C GLY A 323 34.98 5.40 -10.58
N LYS A 324 34.83 6.58 -9.96
CA LYS A 324 35.90 7.27 -9.22
C LYS A 324 35.70 7.11 -7.72
N ASP A 325 36.77 7.27 -6.96
CA ASP A 325 36.69 7.45 -5.51
C ASP A 325 35.73 8.62 -5.22
N ALA A 326 34.82 8.40 -4.30
CA ALA A 326 33.74 9.34 -4.10
C ALA A 326 33.24 9.33 -2.65
N GLU A 327 32.78 10.49 -2.21
CA GLU A 327 32.24 10.68 -0.87
C GLU A 327 30.93 11.48 -0.92
N ILE A 328 29.90 10.97 -0.26
CA ILE A 328 28.60 11.64 -0.14
C ILE A 328 28.10 11.65 1.30
N CYS A 329 27.24 12.62 1.61
CA CYS A 329 26.57 12.73 2.89
C CYS A 329 25.05 12.72 2.71
N PHE A 330 24.35 11.96 3.54
CA PHE A 330 22.89 11.81 3.46
C PHE A 330 22.26 11.48 4.82
N ASN A 331 20.93 11.49 4.90
CA ASN A 331 20.22 11.01 6.08
C ASN A 331 20.10 9.48 6.05
N GLY A 332 20.78 8.80 6.97
CA GLY A 332 20.80 7.34 7.07
C GLY A 332 19.41 6.70 7.29
N SER A 333 18.47 7.42 7.92
CA SER A 333 17.11 6.92 8.11
C SER A 333 16.39 6.66 6.78
N TYR A 334 16.59 7.51 5.78
CA TYR A 334 16.00 7.29 4.46
C TYR A 334 16.59 6.08 3.73
N LEU A 335 17.92 5.89 3.81
CA LEU A 335 18.51 4.68 3.25
C LEU A 335 18.05 3.43 3.99
N LEU A 336 17.88 3.50 5.30
CA LEU A 336 17.32 2.38 6.07
C LEU A 336 15.91 1.98 5.61
N GLU A 337 15.02 2.95 5.38
CA GLU A 337 13.67 2.71 4.87
C GLU A 337 13.72 2.09 3.48
N VAL A 338 14.53 2.63 2.57
CA VAL A 338 14.73 2.09 1.23
C VAL A 338 15.25 0.66 1.26
N LEU A 339 16.28 0.37 2.03
CA LEU A 339 16.84 -0.99 2.14
C LEU A 339 15.85 -2.01 2.72
N ASN A 340 14.96 -1.58 3.61
CA ASN A 340 13.89 -2.43 4.11
C ASN A 340 12.78 -2.68 3.07
N ALA A 341 12.57 -1.74 2.14
CA ALA A 341 11.55 -1.84 1.09
C ALA A 341 12.04 -2.64 -0.13
N LEU A 342 13.37 -2.67 -0.39
CA LEU A 342 13.96 -3.43 -1.49
C LEU A 342 13.79 -4.95 -1.27
N ASP A 343 13.42 -5.66 -2.32
CA ASP A 343 13.34 -7.13 -2.35
C ASP A 343 14.43 -7.68 -3.28
N CYS A 344 15.66 -7.74 -2.77
CA CYS A 344 16.85 -8.15 -3.51
C CYS A 344 17.92 -8.71 -2.57
N GLU A 345 18.88 -9.43 -3.11
CA GLU A 345 20.09 -9.87 -2.39
C GLU A 345 21.19 -8.81 -2.47
N ASN A 346 21.36 -8.18 -3.62
CA ASN A 346 22.33 -7.14 -3.87
C ASN A 346 21.65 -5.80 -4.13
N THR A 347 22.30 -4.72 -3.68
CA THR A 347 21.82 -3.34 -3.85
C THR A 347 22.82 -2.58 -4.69
N GLU A 348 22.35 -1.91 -5.73
CA GLU A 348 23.13 -0.97 -6.52
C GLU A 348 22.86 0.47 -6.02
N ILE A 349 23.93 1.17 -5.69
CA ILE A 349 23.89 2.58 -5.30
C ILE A 349 24.69 3.39 -6.34
N ARG A 350 24.10 4.47 -6.85
CA ARG A 350 24.73 5.38 -7.82
C ARG A 350 24.69 6.80 -7.29
N PHE A 351 25.77 7.53 -7.40
CA PHE A 351 25.86 8.93 -6.98
C PHE A 351 26.90 9.72 -7.73
N ASP A 352 26.70 11.03 -7.80
CA ASP A 352 27.65 11.98 -8.34
C ASP A 352 28.37 12.68 -7.16
N ALA A 353 29.66 12.41 -7.00
CA ALA A 353 30.44 13.05 -5.95
C ALA A 353 30.77 14.54 -6.23
N ALA A 354 30.64 14.98 -7.47
CA ALA A 354 30.93 16.34 -7.88
C ALA A 354 29.72 17.29 -7.71
N ASP A 355 28.49 16.77 -7.67
CA ASP A 355 27.28 17.58 -7.51
C ASP A 355 26.37 17.07 -6.39
N GLU A 356 26.48 17.67 -5.20
CA GLU A 356 25.65 17.36 -4.03
C GLU A 356 24.13 17.65 -4.26
N ARG A 357 23.74 18.34 -5.33
CA ARG A 357 22.32 18.57 -5.69
C ARG A 357 21.74 17.38 -6.44
N THR A 358 22.59 16.50 -6.99
CA THR A 358 22.17 15.26 -7.62
C THR A 358 21.89 14.23 -6.53
N PRO A 359 20.65 13.71 -6.39
CA PRO A 359 20.35 12.71 -5.37
C PRO A 359 21.08 11.41 -5.64
N MET A 360 21.34 10.66 -4.57
CA MET A 360 21.81 9.28 -4.63
C MET A 360 20.68 8.39 -5.13
N LEU A 361 20.94 7.57 -6.16
CA LEU A 361 20.02 6.51 -6.60
C LEU A 361 20.33 5.19 -5.88
N VAL A 362 19.29 4.47 -5.51
CA VAL A 362 19.37 3.13 -4.95
C VAL A 362 18.42 2.24 -5.75
N LYS A 363 18.93 1.13 -6.25
CA LYS A 363 18.19 0.19 -7.10
C LYS A 363 18.43 -1.25 -6.65
N ASN A 364 17.61 -2.14 -7.19
CA ASN A 364 17.91 -3.57 -7.21
C ASN A 364 19.23 -3.81 -7.94
N GLY A 365 20.12 -4.57 -7.34
CA GLY A 365 21.41 -4.95 -7.91
C GLY A 365 21.43 -6.35 -8.53
N ASP A 366 20.30 -7.09 -8.47
CA ASP A 366 20.16 -8.42 -9.05
C ASP A 366 19.67 -8.34 -10.50
N ASP A 367 20.07 -9.30 -11.34
CA ASP A 367 19.72 -9.33 -12.77
C ASP A 367 18.26 -9.70 -13.03
N GLU A 368 17.67 -10.54 -12.16
CA GLU A 368 16.27 -10.98 -12.27
C GLU A 368 15.44 -10.41 -11.12
N VAL A 369 14.45 -9.56 -11.45
CA VAL A 369 13.54 -8.97 -10.47
C VAL A 369 12.09 -9.07 -10.93
N VAL A 370 11.20 -9.38 -10.01
CA VAL A 370 9.74 -9.42 -10.27
C VAL A 370 9.19 -8.02 -10.52
N THR A 371 9.73 -7.03 -9.81
CA THR A 371 9.39 -5.62 -9.92
C THR A 371 10.65 -4.78 -9.90
N ASP A 372 10.79 -3.84 -10.83
CA ASP A 372 11.94 -2.93 -10.88
C ASP A 372 11.68 -1.71 -9.98
N SER A 373 12.44 -1.61 -8.89
CA SER A 373 12.33 -0.53 -7.91
C SER A 373 13.51 0.41 -7.97
N THR A 374 13.23 1.71 -8.08
CA THR A 374 14.23 2.79 -8.07
C THR A 374 13.88 3.81 -7.00
N TYR A 375 14.88 4.18 -6.21
CA TYR A 375 14.77 5.20 -5.17
C TYR A 375 15.78 6.30 -5.40
N ALA A 376 15.40 7.54 -5.05
CA ALA A 376 16.34 8.66 -5.03
C ALA A 376 16.31 9.34 -3.67
N ILE A 377 17.47 9.48 -3.05
CA ILE A 377 17.65 10.07 -1.72
C ILE A 377 18.42 11.39 -1.87
N ALA A 378 17.85 12.47 -1.35
CA ALA A 378 18.51 13.78 -1.34
C ALA A 378 19.81 13.74 -0.51
N LEU A 379 20.87 14.34 -1.04
CA LEU A 379 22.14 14.49 -0.33
C LEU A 379 22.10 15.68 0.63
N LEU A 380 22.93 15.61 1.65
CA LEU A 380 23.17 16.67 2.60
C LEU A 380 24.51 17.35 2.24
N LYS A 381 24.62 18.64 2.50
CA LYS A 381 25.92 19.31 2.41
C LYS A 381 26.91 18.68 3.38
N LYS A 382 28.14 18.50 2.93
CA LYS A 382 29.25 17.98 3.76
C LYS A 382 29.61 18.87 4.93
#